data_27c6d150338a33664b9a689786f6b43c
#
_entry.id   27c6d150338a33664b9a689786f6b43c
#
_cell.length_a   1.000
_cell.length_b   1.000
_cell.length_c   1.000
_cell.angle_alpha   90.00
_cell.angle_beta   90.00
_cell.angle_gamma   90.00
#
_symmetry.space_group_name_H-M   'P 1'
#
loop_
_entity.id
_entity.type
_entity.pdbx_description
1 polymer ?
#
loop_
_entity_poly.entity_id
_entity_poly.type
_entity_poly.pdbx_seq_one_letter_code
_entity_poly.pdbx_strand_id
1 'polypeptide(L)'
;MLKKLLKLNKVLLFVPLVTLMFCFNSPKNDDERMQLIMVNVKNLLAYHYHPKPINDAYSEEVYNNYFESLDPAKRYFLQSDMDEFAKHKTKLDDYLNDGNLVFYKQTIDRLYQRVDEIDQITQDILSKPIDLNEEEEFILEPKLKKSPVDKKELYNEWKKYIKYNILQEIETITSKEEAQKEKKDSVIAHKLKDTITVKILSPEEKKIKATEEIKDLISHTFKRFKKRKKMDWFSVYMNAYTEVFD
;
A
#
# COMPACT_ATOMS: atom_id res chain seq x y z
N MET A 1 40.59 49.66 -11.30
CA MET A 1 39.16 49.49 -10.96
C MET A 1 38.36 48.87 -12.08
N LEU A 2 38.50 49.25 -13.33
CA LEU A 2 37.72 48.73 -14.50
C LEU A 2 37.85 47.21 -14.73
N LYS A 3 39.04 46.61 -14.51
CA LYS A 3 39.24 45.13 -14.69
C LYS A 3 38.55 44.27 -13.65
N LYS A 4 38.21 44.79 -12.45
CA LYS A 4 37.41 44.06 -11.44
C LYS A 4 35.92 44.11 -11.76
N LEU A 5 35.42 45.19 -12.33
CA LEU A 5 34.04 45.34 -12.79
C LEU A 5 33.71 44.42 -13.98
N LEU A 6 34.67 44.24 -14.91
CA LEU A 6 34.53 43.33 -16.06
C LEU A 6 34.51 41.84 -15.64
N LYS A 7 35.21 41.46 -14.56
CA LYS A 7 35.13 40.10 -14.00
C LYS A 7 33.79 39.87 -13.28
N LEU A 8 33.23 40.88 -12.58
CA LEU A 8 31.95 40.78 -11.88
C LEU A 8 30.80 40.65 -12.87
N ASN A 9 30.83 41.36 -13.99
CA ASN A 9 29.81 41.25 -15.05
C ASN A 9 29.80 39.88 -15.74
N LYS A 10 30.94 39.19 -15.83
CA LYS A 10 30.97 37.82 -16.41
C LYS A 10 30.33 36.80 -15.47
N VAL A 11 30.54 36.93 -14.15
CA VAL A 11 29.92 36.07 -13.14
C VAL A 11 28.41 36.35 -13.06
N LEU A 12 27.98 37.62 -13.13
CA LEU A 12 26.57 38.01 -13.11
C LEU A 12 25.80 37.51 -14.35
N LEU A 13 26.48 37.38 -15.50
CA LEU A 13 25.88 36.81 -16.73
C LEU A 13 25.83 35.27 -16.71
N PHE A 14 26.73 34.62 -15.97
CA PHE A 14 26.79 33.16 -15.90
C PHE A 14 25.72 32.59 -14.98
N VAL A 15 25.33 33.27 -13.91
CA VAL A 15 24.29 32.85 -12.95
C VAL A 15 22.94 32.70 -13.62
N PRO A 16 22.39 33.68 -14.40
CA PRO A 16 21.11 33.50 -15.09
C PRO A 16 21.16 32.46 -16.24
N LEU A 17 22.35 32.25 -16.85
CA LEU A 17 22.51 31.24 -17.89
C LEU A 17 22.44 29.82 -17.31
N VAL A 18 23.03 29.61 -16.13
CA VAL A 18 22.97 28.32 -15.40
C VAL A 18 21.56 28.07 -14.86
N THR A 19 20.87 29.10 -14.32
CA THR A 19 19.49 28.97 -13.88
C THR A 19 18.53 28.71 -15.05
N LEU A 20 18.75 29.33 -16.21
CA LEU A 20 17.98 29.04 -17.42
C LEU A 20 18.20 27.61 -17.91
N MET A 21 19.42 27.05 -17.88
CA MET A 21 19.68 25.64 -18.21
C MET A 21 18.95 24.68 -17.27
N PHE A 22 18.84 24.98 -15.98
CA PHE A 22 18.07 24.15 -15.03
C PHE A 22 16.55 24.22 -15.30
N CYS A 23 16.02 25.36 -15.76
CA CYS A 23 14.60 25.48 -16.12
C CYS A 23 14.22 24.71 -17.38
N PHE A 24 15.13 24.53 -18.33
CA PHE A 24 14.87 23.79 -19.58
C PHE A 24 14.93 22.26 -19.41
N ASN A 25 15.53 21.76 -18.32
CA ASN A 25 15.64 20.33 -18.03
C ASN A 25 14.65 19.83 -16.97
N SER A 26 13.65 20.63 -16.60
CA SER A 26 12.62 20.16 -15.68
C SER A 26 11.74 19.12 -16.37
N PRO A 27 11.46 17.97 -15.74
CA PRO A 27 10.58 16.95 -16.30
C PRO A 27 9.21 17.55 -16.65
N LYS A 28 8.74 17.32 -17.87
CA LYS A 28 7.49 17.90 -18.39
C LYS A 28 6.25 17.12 -17.95
N ASN A 29 6.42 15.87 -17.62
CA ASN A 29 5.33 14.97 -17.21
C ASN A 29 5.81 13.96 -16.16
N ASP A 30 4.88 13.18 -15.61
CA ASP A 30 5.19 12.20 -14.57
C ASP A 30 6.10 11.07 -15.07
N ASP A 31 6.00 10.65 -16.32
CA ASP A 31 6.87 9.63 -16.90
C ASP A 31 8.34 10.06 -16.93
N GLU A 32 8.61 11.28 -17.40
CA GLU A 32 9.96 11.85 -17.39
C GLU A 32 10.53 11.97 -15.97
N ARG A 33 9.67 12.32 -15.00
CA ARG A 33 10.05 12.37 -13.58
C ARG A 33 10.42 11.00 -13.05
N MET A 34 9.59 9.97 -13.35
CA MET A 34 9.84 8.59 -12.95
C MET A 34 11.14 8.07 -13.55
N GLN A 35 11.38 8.33 -14.84
CA GLN A 35 12.64 7.94 -15.52
C GLN A 35 13.85 8.62 -14.91
N LEU A 36 13.76 9.90 -14.58
CA LEU A 36 14.84 10.61 -13.90
C LEU A 36 15.14 10.03 -12.51
N ILE A 37 14.10 9.61 -11.77
CA ILE A 37 14.25 8.94 -10.48
C ILE A 37 14.94 7.58 -10.67
N MET A 38 14.57 6.78 -11.70
CA MET A 38 15.24 5.52 -12.01
C MET A 38 16.73 5.70 -12.26
N VAL A 39 17.11 6.69 -13.05
CA VAL A 39 18.53 7.03 -13.29
C VAL A 39 19.26 7.37 -11.99
N ASN A 40 18.61 8.15 -11.10
CA ASN A 40 19.21 8.52 -9.82
C ASN A 40 19.35 7.30 -8.89
N VAL A 41 18.34 6.43 -8.82
CA VAL A 41 18.39 5.18 -8.04
C VAL A 41 19.49 4.28 -8.57
N LYS A 42 19.58 4.06 -9.89
CA LYS A 42 20.67 3.30 -10.51
C LYS A 42 22.05 3.83 -10.11
N ASN A 43 22.24 5.15 -10.17
CA ASN A 43 23.51 5.77 -9.77
C ASN A 43 23.79 5.56 -8.28
N LEU A 44 22.76 5.72 -7.42
CA LEU A 44 22.90 5.50 -5.98
C LEU A 44 23.33 4.06 -5.67
N LEU A 45 22.73 3.07 -6.33
CA LEU A 45 23.05 1.66 -6.16
C LEU A 45 24.47 1.34 -6.64
N ALA A 46 24.93 1.95 -7.74
CA ALA A 46 26.29 1.77 -8.28
C ALA A 46 27.37 2.29 -7.32
N TYR A 47 27.09 3.28 -6.49
CA TYR A 47 28.01 3.86 -5.50
C TYR A 47 27.71 3.40 -4.06
N HIS A 48 26.89 2.35 -3.90
CA HIS A 48 26.57 1.84 -2.58
C HIS A 48 27.81 1.27 -1.88
N TYR A 49 27.88 1.41 -0.55
CA TYR A 49 29.02 0.94 0.27
C TYR A 49 29.30 -0.56 0.13
N HIS A 50 28.26 -1.37 -0.03
CA HIS A 50 28.33 -2.79 -0.38
C HIS A 50 27.67 -3.03 -1.73
N PRO A 51 28.39 -2.83 -2.85
CA PRO A 51 27.79 -3.01 -4.17
C PRO A 51 27.39 -4.47 -4.40
N LYS A 52 26.17 -4.67 -4.90
CA LYS A 52 25.69 -5.98 -5.36
C LYS A 52 25.61 -5.98 -6.88
N PRO A 53 25.84 -7.12 -7.55
CA PRO A 53 25.61 -7.23 -8.99
C PRO A 53 24.15 -6.94 -9.32
N ILE A 54 23.90 -6.00 -10.22
CA ILE A 54 22.56 -5.71 -10.76
C ILE A 54 22.39 -6.58 -11.99
N ASN A 55 21.69 -7.72 -11.85
CA ASN A 55 21.50 -8.77 -12.83
C ASN A 55 20.14 -9.47 -12.62
N ASP A 56 19.86 -10.56 -13.35
CA ASP A 56 18.62 -11.34 -13.26
C ASP A 56 18.27 -11.77 -11.82
N ALA A 57 19.27 -12.21 -11.02
CA ALA A 57 19.04 -12.60 -9.63
C ALA A 57 18.61 -11.39 -8.78
N TYR A 58 19.22 -10.24 -8.98
CA TYR A 58 18.80 -8.99 -8.37
C TYR A 58 17.38 -8.60 -8.79
N SER A 59 17.05 -8.77 -10.09
CA SER A 59 15.69 -8.52 -10.60
C SER A 59 14.64 -9.39 -9.92
N GLU A 60 14.96 -10.67 -9.64
CA GLU A 60 14.05 -11.57 -8.91
C GLU A 60 13.80 -11.13 -7.48
N GLU A 61 14.82 -10.62 -6.77
CA GLU A 61 14.66 -10.07 -5.43
C GLU A 61 13.80 -8.80 -5.46
N VAL A 62 14.07 -7.86 -6.38
CA VAL A 62 13.25 -6.65 -6.59
C VAL A 62 11.79 -7.01 -6.87
N TYR A 63 11.55 -8.01 -7.74
CA TYR A 63 10.20 -8.48 -8.06
C TYR A 63 9.47 -8.96 -6.81
N ASN A 64 10.11 -9.77 -5.99
CA ASN A 64 9.53 -10.31 -4.76
C ASN A 64 9.24 -9.19 -3.75
N ASN A 65 10.20 -8.30 -3.47
CA ASN A 65 10.04 -7.17 -2.55
C ASN A 65 8.90 -6.24 -3.01
N TYR A 66 8.81 -6.01 -4.34
CA TYR A 66 7.74 -5.18 -4.89
C TYR A 66 6.36 -5.74 -4.61
N PHE A 67 6.12 -7.04 -4.85
CA PHE A 67 4.81 -7.65 -4.59
C PHE A 67 4.55 -7.86 -3.11
N GLU A 68 5.58 -8.11 -2.29
CA GLU A 68 5.42 -8.11 -0.83
C GLU A 68 4.96 -6.74 -0.29
N SER A 69 5.41 -5.65 -0.91
CA SER A 69 4.98 -4.30 -0.54
C SER A 69 3.64 -3.89 -1.17
N LEU A 70 3.34 -4.37 -2.38
CA LEU A 70 2.16 -3.96 -3.14
C LEU A 70 0.90 -4.74 -2.72
N ASP A 71 1.02 -6.05 -2.50
CA ASP A 71 -0.06 -6.96 -2.10
C ASP A 71 0.41 -7.99 -1.08
N PRO A 72 0.81 -7.57 0.14
CA PRO A 72 1.39 -8.49 1.14
C PRO A 72 0.45 -9.62 1.54
N ALA A 73 -0.85 -9.38 1.50
CA ALA A 73 -1.86 -10.35 1.89
C ALA A 73 -2.43 -11.16 0.72
N LYS A 74 -1.91 -10.96 -0.50
CA LYS A 74 -2.35 -11.63 -1.74
C LYS A 74 -3.87 -11.59 -1.94
N ARG A 75 -4.44 -10.39 -1.77
CA ARG A 75 -5.90 -10.15 -1.82
C ARG A 75 -6.35 -9.30 -3.00
N TYR A 76 -5.39 -8.75 -3.75
CA TYR A 76 -5.72 -7.91 -4.91
C TYR A 76 -5.54 -8.66 -6.21
N PHE A 77 -4.36 -9.25 -6.46
CA PHE A 77 -4.05 -9.88 -7.73
C PHE A 77 -4.54 -11.33 -7.80
N LEU A 78 -5.08 -11.70 -8.97
CA LEU A 78 -5.33 -13.10 -9.30
C LEU A 78 -4.03 -13.82 -9.69
N GLN A 79 -4.03 -15.15 -9.63
CA GLN A 79 -2.90 -15.96 -10.09
C GLN A 79 -2.55 -15.65 -11.56
N SER A 80 -3.55 -15.47 -12.41
CA SER A 80 -3.35 -15.10 -13.82
C SER A 80 -2.64 -13.75 -14.01
N ASP A 81 -2.84 -12.78 -13.09
CA ASP A 81 -2.11 -11.52 -13.10
C ASP A 81 -0.63 -11.75 -12.74
N MET A 82 -0.40 -12.57 -11.71
CA MET A 82 0.96 -12.92 -11.28
C MET A 82 1.72 -13.70 -12.36
N ASP A 83 1.05 -14.60 -13.09
CA ASP A 83 1.63 -15.34 -14.22
C ASP A 83 1.99 -14.40 -15.38
N GLU A 84 1.18 -13.37 -15.62
CA GLU A 84 1.49 -12.33 -16.61
C GLU A 84 2.69 -11.50 -16.18
N PHE A 85 2.77 -11.08 -14.92
CA PHE A 85 3.86 -10.28 -14.38
C PHE A 85 5.18 -11.07 -14.27
N ALA A 86 5.13 -12.39 -14.06
CA ALA A 86 6.30 -13.23 -13.96
C ALA A 86 7.22 -13.19 -15.20
N LYS A 87 6.69 -12.78 -16.36
CA LYS A 87 7.47 -12.58 -17.61
C LYS A 87 8.51 -11.45 -17.50
N HIS A 88 8.37 -10.60 -16.49
CA HIS A 88 9.25 -9.47 -16.22
C HIS A 88 10.23 -9.74 -15.08
N LYS A 89 10.13 -10.89 -14.40
CA LYS A 89 10.81 -11.19 -13.16
C LYS A 89 12.35 -11.04 -13.24
N THR A 90 12.95 -11.40 -14.38
CA THR A 90 14.38 -11.33 -14.64
C THR A 90 14.80 -10.12 -15.48
N LYS A 91 13.95 -9.08 -15.62
CA LYS A 91 14.18 -7.93 -16.50
C LYS A 91 14.17 -6.59 -15.79
N LEU A 92 14.04 -6.58 -14.46
CA LEU A 92 13.88 -5.33 -13.72
C LEU A 92 15.18 -4.53 -13.66
N ASP A 93 16.32 -5.20 -13.69
CA ASP A 93 17.63 -4.58 -13.85
C ASP A 93 17.79 -3.88 -15.22
N ASP A 94 17.36 -4.52 -16.32
CA ASP A 94 17.30 -3.91 -17.65
C ASP A 94 16.39 -2.69 -17.66
N TYR A 95 15.18 -2.81 -17.06
CA TYR A 95 14.24 -1.69 -16.99
C TYR A 95 14.78 -0.52 -16.17
N LEU A 96 15.50 -0.78 -15.09
CA LEU A 96 16.19 0.25 -14.32
C LEU A 96 17.27 0.94 -15.17
N ASN A 97 18.02 0.14 -15.93
CA ASN A 97 19.09 0.64 -16.80
C ASN A 97 18.56 1.56 -17.90
N ASP A 98 17.44 1.19 -18.52
CA ASP A 98 16.87 1.85 -19.69
C ASP A 98 15.82 2.92 -19.33
N GLY A 99 15.48 3.07 -18.05
CA GLY A 99 14.37 3.93 -17.62
C GLY A 99 13.02 3.44 -18.11
N ASN A 100 12.84 2.11 -18.26
CA ASN A 100 11.63 1.53 -18.82
C ASN A 100 10.55 1.33 -17.76
N LEU A 101 9.41 1.98 -17.95
CA LEU A 101 8.27 1.99 -17.02
C LEU A 101 7.20 0.93 -17.33
N VAL A 102 7.44 0.03 -18.32
CA VAL A 102 6.40 -0.89 -18.79
C VAL A 102 5.85 -1.77 -17.66
N PHE A 103 6.69 -2.40 -16.88
CA PHE A 103 6.29 -3.28 -15.78
C PHE A 103 5.53 -2.51 -14.69
N TYR A 104 6.08 -1.37 -14.25
CA TYR A 104 5.42 -0.51 -13.28
C TYR A 104 4.02 -0.10 -13.73
N LYS A 105 3.88 0.40 -14.97
CA LYS A 105 2.58 0.81 -15.51
C LYS A 105 1.60 -0.35 -15.58
N GLN A 106 2.03 -1.49 -16.08
CA GLN A 106 1.21 -2.69 -16.19
C GLN A 106 0.69 -3.16 -14.83
N THR A 107 1.55 -3.22 -13.81
CA THR A 107 1.17 -3.66 -12.47
C THR A 107 0.22 -2.66 -11.78
N ILE A 108 0.48 -1.36 -11.91
CA ILE A 108 -0.37 -0.34 -11.28
C ILE A 108 -1.73 -0.20 -11.98
N ASP A 109 -1.77 -0.24 -13.29
CA ASP A 109 -3.05 -0.20 -14.01
C ASP A 109 -3.90 -1.44 -13.70
N ARG A 110 -3.28 -2.63 -13.58
CA ARG A 110 -3.96 -3.85 -13.13
C ARG A 110 -4.42 -3.74 -11.66
N LEU A 111 -3.61 -3.15 -10.79
CA LEU A 111 -3.97 -2.95 -9.39
C LEU A 111 -5.21 -2.07 -9.25
N TYR A 112 -5.29 -0.95 -9.98
CA TYR A 112 -6.49 -0.10 -9.98
C TYR A 112 -7.72 -0.85 -10.49
N GLN A 113 -7.58 -1.61 -11.57
CA GLN A 113 -8.66 -2.45 -12.08
C GLN A 113 -9.16 -3.44 -11.02
N ARG A 114 -8.25 -4.14 -10.34
CA ARG A 114 -8.59 -5.10 -9.29
C ARG A 114 -9.24 -4.43 -8.08
N VAL A 115 -8.76 -3.27 -7.68
CA VAL A 115 -9.35 -2.48 -6.59
C VAL A 115 -10.80 -2.07 -6.91
N ASP A 116 -11.09 -1.68 -8.13
CA ASP A 116 -12.47 -1.36 -8.54
C ASP A 116 -13.37 -2.60 -8.54
N GLU A 117 -12.88 -3.76 -9.00
CA GLU A 117 -13.61 -5.04 -8.94
C GLU A 117 -13.87 -5.46 -7.48
N ILE A 118 -12.86 -5.33 -6.61
CA ILE A 118 -12.97 -5.70 -5.19
C ILE A 118 -13.88 -4.75 -4.42
N ASP A 119 -13.88 -3.47 -4.73
CA ASP A 119 -14.83 -2.51 -4.15
C ASP A 119 -16.29 -2.95 -4.42
N GLN A 120 -16.59 -3.41 -5.65
CA GLN A 120 -17.90 -3.97 -5.99
C GLN A 120 -18.20 -5.28 -5.23
N ILE A 121 -17.20 -6.18 -5.17
CA ILE A 121 -17.31 -7.45 -4.41
C ILE A 121 -17.63 -7.17 -2.93
N THR A 122 -16.91 -6.26 -2.30
CA THR A 122 -17.11 -5.96 -0.88
C THR A 122 -18.47 -5.29 -0.61
N GLN A 123 -18.93 -4.44 -1.52
CA GLN A 123 -20.29 -3.87 -1.43
C GLN A 123 -21.36 -4.96 -1.57
N ASP A 124 -21.20 -5.92 -2.48
CA ASP A 124 -22.13 -7.05 -2.62
C ASP A 124 -22.15 -7.93 -1.37
N ILE A 125 -20.99 -8.29 -0.82
CA ILE A 125 -20.89 -9.07 0.42
C ILE A 125 -21.57 -8.32 1.59
N LEU A 126 -21.30 -7.05 1.78
CA LEU A 126 -21.81 -6.24 2.88
C LEU A 126 -23.28 -5.82 2.71
N SER A 127 -23.87 -6.04 1.54
CA SER A 127 -25.31 -5.85 1.31
C SER A 127 -26.16 -7.02 1.79
N LYS A 128 -25.53 -8.18 2.11
CA LYS A 128 -26.17 -9.43 2.50
C LYS A 128 -25.92 -9.74 3.98
N PRO A 129 -26.81 -10.44 4.67
CA PRO A 129 -26.53 -10.95 6.01
C PRO A 129 -25.31 -11.87 6.00
N ILE A 130 -24.36 -11.60 6.93
CA ILE A 130 -23.16 -12.44 7.09
C ILE A 130 -23.45 -13.41 8.25
N ASP A 131 -23.34 -14.73 7.97
CA ASP A 131 -23.39 -15.75 9.01
C ASP A 131 -22.04 -15.80 9.73
N LEU A 132 -22.03 -15.39 10.98
CA LEU A 132 -20.83 -15.40 11.83
C LEU A 132 -20.60 -16.77 12.49
N ASN A 133 -21.58 -17.67 12.49
CA ASN A 133 -21.48 -18.97 13.16
C ASN A 133 -20.90 -20.06 12.24
N GLU A 134 -20.87 -19.82 10.93
CA GLU A 134 -20.23 -20.74 9.98
C GLU A 134 -18.74 -20.84 10.28
N GLU A 135 -18.25 -22.04 10.58
CA GLU A 135 -16.80 -22.27 10.79
C GLU A 135 -16.08 -22.26 9.44
N GLU A 136 -15.11 -21.37 9.31
CA GLU A 136 -14.30 -21.23 8.09
C GLU A 136 -12.84 -21.06 8.46
N GLU A 137 -11.95 -21.69 7.71
CA GLU A 137 -10.52 -21.47 7.84
C GLU A 137 -10.13 -20.16 7.14
N PHE A 138 -9.42 -19.29 7.87
CA PHE A 138 -8.88 -18.06 7.33
C PHE A 138 -7.37 -17.95 7.64
N ILE A 139 -6.55 -17.95 6.59
CA ILE A 139 -5.09 -17.87 6.72
C ILE A 139 -4.69 -16.42 7.04
N LEU A 140 -4.11 -16.21 8.21
CA LEU A 140 -3.60 -14.91 8.64
C LEU A 140 -2.17 -14.65 8.16
N GLU A 141 -1.33 -15.70 8.13
CA GLU A 141 0.09 -15.60 7.76
C GLU A 141 0.23 -15.32 6.25
N PRO A 142 0.76 -14.13 5.84
CA PRO A 142 0.85 -13.76 4.44
C PRO A 142 1.69 -14.71 3.58
N LYS A 143 2.74 -15.29 4.17
CA LYS A 143 3.66 -16.20 3.47
C LYS A 143 2.99 -17.52 3.05
N LEU A 144 1.95 -17.95 3.78
CA LEU A 144 1.19 -19.16 3.47
C LEU A 144 0.08 -18.92 2.44
N LYS A 145 -0.25 -17.66 2.17
CA LYS A 145 -1.28 -17.31 1.20
C LYS A 145 -0.80 -17.47 -0.24
N LYS A 146 -1.76 -17.85 -1.10
CA LYS A 146 -1.59 -17.84 -2.56
C LYS A 146 -2.54 -16.81 -3.17
N SER A 147 -2.20 -16.31 -4.34
CA SER A 147 -3.12 -15.45 -5.09
C SER A 147 -4.35 -16.26 -5.50
N PRO A 148 -5.57 -15.71 -5.40
CA PRO A 148 -6.79 -16.36 -5.84
C PRO A 148 -6.71 -16.77 -7.32
N VAL A 149 -7.17 -17.96 -7.66
CA VAL A 149 -7.10 -18.46 -9.05
C VAL A 149 -8.12 -17.79 -9.95
N ASP A 150 -9.27 -17.39 -9.39
CA ASP A 150 -10.35 -16.74 -10.12
C ASP A 150 -11.15 -15.74 -9.27
N LYS A 151 -12.13 -15.09 -9.90
CA LYS A 151 -12.99 -14.10 -9.22
C LYS A 151 -13.87 -14.71 -8.13
N LYS A 152 -14.21 -16.00 -8.21
CA LYS A 152 -15.00 -16.71 -7.21
C LYS A 152 -14.17 -16.93 -5.95
N GLU A 153 -12.93 -17.37 -6.10
CA GLU A 153 -12.01 -17.52 -4.97
C GLU A 153 -11.68 -16.15 -4.36
N LEU A 154 -11.45 -15.12 -5.18
CA LEU A 154 -11.25 -13.76 -4.72
C LEU A 154 -12.45 -13.27 -3.88
N TYR A 155 -13.69 -13.52 -4.33
CA TYR A 155 -14.90 -13.21 -3.57
C TYR A 155 -14.93 -13.94 -2.23
N ASN A 156 -14.61 -15.23 -2.20
CA ASN A 156 -14.60 -16.03 -0.98
C ASN A 156 -13.53 -15.54 0.01
N GLU A 157 -12.33 -15.21 -0.47
CA GLU A 157 -11.26 -14.65 0.37
C GLU A 157 -11.66 -13.30 0.99
N TRP A 158 -12.34 -12.44 0.23
CA TRP A 158 -12.86 -11.18 0.76
C TRP A 158 -14.02 -11.38 1.72
N LYS A 159 -14.91 -12.37 1.49
CA LYS A 159 -15.98 -12.74 2.43
C LYS A 159 -15.39 -13.18 3.77
N LYS A 160 -14.40 -14.07 3.76
CA LYS A 160 -13.70 -14.54 4.96
C LYS A 160 -12.97 -13.38 5.68
N TYR A 161 -12.32 -12.52 4.93
CA TYR A 161 -11.65 -11.35 5.49
C TYR A 161 -12.61 -10.40 6.20
N ILE A 162 -13.74 -10.10 5.59
CA ILE A 162 -14.79 -9.24 6.17
C ILE A 162 -15.35 -9.89 7.43
N LYS A 163 -15.70 -11.15 7.37
CA LYS A 163 -16.22 -11.93 8.52
C LYS A 163 -15.23 -11.92 9.68
N TYR A 164 -13.96 -12.19 9.41
CA TYR A 164 -12.90 -12.13 10.42
C TYR A 164 -12.81 -10.75 11.09
N ASN A 165 -12.83 -9.66 10.32
CA ASN A 165 -12.77 -8.32 10.88
C ASN A 165 -14.01 -7.97 11.70
N ILE A 166 -15.21 -8.41 11.30
CA ILE A 166 -16.43 -8.22 12.09
C ILE A 166 -16.32 -8.94 13.44
N LEU A 167 -15.82 -10.19 13.45
CA LEU A 167 -15.61 -10.93 14.70
C LEU A 167 -14.58 -10.25 15.61
N GLN A 168 -13.48 -9.74 15.07
CA GLN A 168 -12.48 -8.97 15.82
C GLN A 168 -13.06 -7.66 16.39
N GLU A 169 -13.94 -6.99 15.64
CA GLU A 169 -14.57 -5.76 16.15
C GLU A 169 -15.59 -6.05 17.24
N ILE A 170 -16.36 -7.16 17.13
CA ILE A 170 -17.25 -7.61 18.23
C ILE A 170 -16.45 -7.85 19.50
N GLU A 171 -15.31 -8.53 19.42
CA GLU A 171 -14.41 -8.76 20.56
C GLU A 171 -13.87 -7.45 21.13
N THR A 172 -13.47 -6.53 20.26
CA THR A 172 -13.03 -5.17 20.65
C THR A 172 -14.11 -4.41 21.40
N ILE A 173 -15.35 -4.44 20.93
CA ILE A 173 -16.51 -3.81 21.61
C ILE A 173 -16.73 -4.45 22.97
N THR A 174 -16.68 -5.79 23.04
CA THR A 174 -16.90 -6.54 24.27
C THR A 174 -15.84 -6.22 25.32
N SER A 175 -14.56 -6.26 24.96
CA SER A 175 -13.46 -5.92 25.85
C SER A 175 -13.52 -4.47 26.35
N LYS A 176 -13.93 -3.52 25.51
CA LYS A 176 -14.15 -2.11 25.94
C LYS A 176 -15.28 -1.99 26.98
N GLU A 177 -16.38 -2.73 26.80
CA GLU A 177 -17.49 -2.74 27.77
C GLU A 177 -17.08 -3.33 29.11
N GLU A 178 -16.34 -4.44 29.10
CA GLU A 178 -15.80 -5.08 30.31
C GLU A 178 -14.87 -4.13 31.06
N ALA A 179 -13.91 -3.51 30.37
CA ALA A 179 -13.02 -2.53 30.98
C ALA A 179 -13.74 -1.30 31.57
N GLN A 180 -14.83 -0.84 30.94
CA GLN A 180 -15.66 0.24 31.48
C GLN A 180 -16.44 -0.21 32.73
N LYS A 181 -16.94 -1.45 32.74
CA LYS A 181 -17.63 -2.03 33.90
C LYS A 181 -16.68 -2.14 35.10
N GLU A 182 -15.47 -2.69 34.89
CA GLU A 182 -14.45 -2.79 35.95
C GLU A 182 -14.08 -1.41 36.53
N LYS A 183 -13.93 -0.39 35.67
CA LYS A 183 -13.69 0.99 36.13
C LYS A 183 -14.84 1.51 36.99
N LYS A 184 -16.08 1.29 36.57
CA LYS A 184 -17.27 1.69 37.34
C LYS A 184 -17.32 1.01 38.68
N ASP A 185 -17.12 -0.30 38.71
CA ASP A 185 -17.14 -1.09 39.93
C ASP A 185 -16.02 -0.64 40.92
N SER A 186 -14.85 -0.28 40.40
CA SER A 186 -13.75 0.31 41.20
C SER A 186 -14.13 1.68 41.77
N VAL A 187 -14.76 2.56 41.01
CA VAL A 187 -15.23 3.89 41.48
C VAL A 187 -16.25 3.72 42.61
N ILE A 188 -17.20 2.79 42.46
CA ILE A 188 -18.20 2.50 43.46
C ILE A 188 -17.55 1.93 44.72
N ALA A 189 -16.63 0.98 44.61
CA ALA A 189 -15.91 0.35 45.71
C ALA A 189 -15.13 1.38 46.56
N HIS A 190 -14.58 2.40 45.94
CA HIS A 190 -13.85 3.50 46.61
C HIS A 190 -14.77 4.65 47.06
N LYS A 191 -16.09 4.49 47.00
CA LYS A 191 -17.07 5.51 47.38
C LYS A 191 -16.87 6.88 46.70
N LEU A 192 -16.33 6.88 45.49
CA LEU A 192 -16.18 8.05 44.66
C LEU A 192 -17.52 8.36 43.98
N LYS A 193 -17.72 9.63 43.58
CA LYS A 193 -18.93 10.01 42.87
C LYS A 193 -18.98 9.31 41.51
N ASP A 194 -19.98 8.42 41.33
CA ASP A 194 -20.16 7.70 40.06
C ASP A 194 -20.74 8.63 38.98
N THR A 195 -19.97 8.83 37.92
CA THR A 195 -20.39 9.55 36.71
C THR A 195 -20.25 8.65 35.46
N ILE A 196 -19.87 7.37 35.63
CA ILE A 196 -19.64 6.44 34.54
C ILE A 196 -20.94 5.73 34.18
N THR A 197 -21.47 6.02 33.01
CA THR A 197 -22.60 5.27 32.43
C THR A 197 -22.05 4.22 31.49
N VAL A 198 -22.18 2.94 31.83
CA VAL A 198 -21.82 1.83 30.96
C VAL A 198 -23.07 1.33 30.27
N LYS A 199 -23.10 1.43 28.94
CA LYS A 199 -24.14 0.80 28.12
C LYS A 199 -23.55 -0.53 27.59
N ILE A 200 -24.13 -1.65 28.01
CA ILE A 200 -23.80 -2.99 27.50
C ILE A 200 -24.73 -3.29 26.34
N LEU A 201 -24.15 -3.61 25.19
CA LEU A 201 -24.90 -3.97 23.98
C LEU A 201 -25.26 -5.46 23.99
N SER A 202 -26.43 -5.79 23.48
CA SER A 202 -26.80 -7.17 23.19
C SER A 202 -25.90 -7.76 22.09
N PRO A 203 -25.80 -9.09 21.96
CA PRO A 203 -25.01 -9.72 20.89
C PRO A 203 -25.39 -9.23 19.49
N GLU A 204 -26.70 -9.03 19.25
CA GLU A 204 -27.18 -8.53 17.95
C GLU A 204 -26.81 -7.06 17.72
N GLU A 205 -26.94 -6.20 18.74
CA GLU A 205 -26.50 -4.80 18.65
C GLU A 205 -24.98 -4.72 18.38
N LYS A 206 -24.17 -5.59 19.00
CA LYS A 206 -22.71 -5.67 18.73
C LYS A 206 -22.42 -6.07 17.30
N LYS A 207 -23.14 -7.09 16.77
CA LYS A 207 -23.01 -7.55 15.40
C LYS A 207 -23.35 -6.44 14.41
N ILE A 208 -24.47 -5.73 14.61
CA ILE A 208 -24.86 -4.61 13.75
C ILE A 208 -23.79 -3.53 13.76
N LYS A 209 -23.39 -3.09 14.95
CA LYS A 209 -22.38 -2.04 15.13
C LYS A 209 -21.04 -2.41 14.48
N ALA A 210 -20.52 -3.62 14.75
CA ALA A 210 -19.28 -4.09 14.16
C ALA A 210 -19.38 -4.16 12.62
N THR A 211 -20.49 -4.61 12.08
CA THR A 211 -20.69 -4.68 10.63
C THR A 211 -20.67 -3.27 10.00
N GLU A 212 -21.31 -2.28 10.62
CA GLU A 212 -21.28 -0.90 10.16
C GLU A 212 -19.86 -0.30 10.22
N GLU A 213 -19.14 -0.49 11.32
CA GLU A 213 -17.76 -0.02 11.49
C GLU A 213 -16.82 -0.64 10.44
N ILE A 214 -16.94 -1.94 10.16
CA ILE A 214 -16.14 -2.60 9.12
C ILE A 214 -16.54 -2.14 7.72
N LYS A 215 -17.82 -1.92 7.44
CA LYS A 215 -18.27 -1.34 6.18
C LYS A 215 -17.67 0.04 5.92
N ASP A 216 -17.67 0.90 6.93
CA ASP A 216 -17.08 2.23 6.84
C ASP A 216 -15.56 2.16 6.65
N LEU A 217 -14.87 1.30 7.41
CA LEU A 217 -13.44 1.07 7.28
C LEU A 217 -13.05 0.66 5.84
N ILE A 218 -13.76 -0.30 5.26
CA ILE A 218 -13.53 -0.79 3.89
C ILE A 218 -13.79 0.32 2.88
N SER A 219 -14.92 1.03 2.99
CA SER A 219 -15.25 2.15 2.12
C SER A 219 -14.18 3.24 2.16
N HIS A 220 -13.74 3.63 3.35
CA HIS A 220 -12.67 4.62 3.52
C HIS A 220 -11.32 4.13 2.97
N THR A 221 -11.03 2.84 3.09
CA THR A 221 -9.79 2.24 2.56
C THR A 221 -9.77 2.34 1.05
N PHE A 222 -10.84 1.95 0.35
CA PHE A 222 -10.90 2.06 -1.12
C PHE A 222 -10.93 3.52 -1.60
N LYS A 223 -11.62 4.43 -0.89
CA LYS A 223 -11.58 5.86 -1.21
C LYS A 223 -10.15 6.43 -1.12
N ARG A 224 -9.38 6.06 -0.09
CA ARG A 224 -7.97 6.47 0.03
C ARG A 224 -7.11 5.85 -1.06
N PHE A 225 -7.32 4.57 -1.36
CA PHE A 225 -6.59 3.87 -2.41
C PHE A 225 -6.77 4.56 -3.77
N LYS A 226 -8.02 4.84 -4.16
CA LYS A 226 -8.36 5.52 -5.42
C LYS A 226 -7.81 6.95 -5.52
N LYS A 227 -7.57 7.62 -4.38
CA LYS A 227 -6.96 8.96 -4.31
C LYS A 227 -5.44 8.94 -4.37
N ARG A 228 -4.80 7.80 -4.14
CA ARG A 228 -3.34 7.70 -4.15
C ARG A 228 -2.82 7.92 -5.56
N LYS A 229 -1.81 8.79 -5.69
CA LYS A 229 -1.25 9.16 -6.99
C LYS A 229 -0.35 8.05 -7.54
N LYS A 230 -0.23 7.94 -8.86
CA LYS A 230 0.73 7.00 -9.50
C LYS A 230 2.16 7.21 -8.99
N MET A 231 2.57 8.46 -8.74
CA MET A 231 3.90 8.76 -8.21
C MET A 231 4.13 8.18 -6.80
N ASP A 232 3.11 8.09 -5.95
CA ASP A 232 3.23 7.47 -4.62
C ASP A 232 3.43 5.95 -4.74
N TRP A 233 2.77 5.31 -5.71
CA TRP A 233 3.00 3.89 -6.04
C TRP A 233 4.37 3.67 -6.68
N PHE A 234 4.85 4.63 -7.45
CA PHE A 234 6.19 4.57 -8.03
C PHE A 234 7.28 4.57 -6.95
N SER A 235 7.05 5.28 -5.85
CA SER A 235 7.95 5.22 -4.69
C SER A 235 8.03 3.80 -4.10
N VAL A 236 6.90 3.06 -4.03
CA VAL A 236 6.91 1.64 -3.60
C VAL A 236 7.74 0.79 -4.56
N TYR A 237 7.60 1.02 -5.87
CA TYR A 237 8.39 0.32 -6.89
C TYR A 237 9.89 0.60 -6.76
N MET A 238 10.28 1.86 -6.54
CA MET A 238 11.69 2.23 -6.38
C MET A 238 12.28 1.73 -5.06
N ASN A 239 11.50 1.70 -3.97
CA ASN A 239 11.94 1.13 -2.71
C ASN A 239 12.30 -0.35 -2.85
N ALA A 240 11.55 -1.12 -3.64
CA ALA A 240 11.86 -2.53 -3.88
C ALA A 240 13.26 -2.77 -4.44
N TYR A 241 13.80 -1.81 -5.23
CA TYR A 241 15.18 -1.86 -5.72
C TYR A 241 16.20 -1.57 -4.61
N THR A 242 15.91 -0.66 -3.71
CA THR A 242 16.85 -0.29 -2.64
C THR A 242 16.83 -1.30 -1.49
N GLU A 243 15.69 -1.90 -1.19
CA GLU A 243 15.51 -2.93 -0.14
C GLU A 243 16.34 -4.21 -0.39
N VAL A 244 16.77 -4.47 -1.62
CA VAL A 244 17.70 -5.58 -1.91
C VAL A 244 19.07 -5.37 -1.25
N PHE A 245 19.43 -4.12 -0.93
CA PHE A 245 20.71 -3.77 -0.32
C PHE A 245 20.66 -3.71 1.22
N ASP A 246 19.48 -3.73 1.82
CA ASP A 246 19.26 -3.77 3.27
C ASP A 246 19.33 -5.21 3.81
#